data_15dd38102fbd3c89cebd49f2e28836d7
#
_entry.id   15dd38102fbd3c89cebd49f2e28836d7
#
_cell.length_a   1.000
_cell.length_b   1.000
_cell.length_c   1.000
_cell.angle_alpha   90.00
_cell.angle_beta   90.00
_cell.angle_gamma   90.00
#
_symmetry.space_group_name_H-M   'P 1'
#
loop_
_entity.id
_entity.type
_entity.pdbx_description
1 polymer ?
#
loop_
_entity_poly.entity_id
_entity_poly.type
_entity_poly.pdbx_seq_one_letter_code
_entity_poly.pdbx_strand_id
1 'polypeptide(L)'
;MNARILVASVALACTTASAAMAQAALDPRCTDPDLVGSSNEGQDACQKAIDLLNYMTPQLGMLIAGGNATIGQGGTLGGLGHFALSVRANAVRASLPDIEGAGVNYGTAQRTNYVTEAQWAALPIVDAAFGLFKGIPLPLTNVLGIDVLVNISYLPELQHDPLSLTTPDGSFKFGYGARVGVLQESLVMPGISFTYMKRDLPKTTLIASWEGGVVTSADTARLENFAIGATSWRLVASKNLLALSL
;
A
#
# COMPACT_ATOMS: atom_id res chain seq x y z
N MET A 1 51.71 7.88 -17.90
CA MET A 1 50.65 8.83 -17.42
C MET A 1 49.59 7.99 -16.74
N ASN A 2 49.59 8.00 -15.39
CA ASN A 2 48.71 7.14 -14.60
C ASN A 2 47.40 7.90 -14.29
N ALA A 3 46.29 7.46 -14.86
CA ALA A 3 44.96 7.95 -14.52
C ALA A 3 44.53 7.29 -13.20
N ARG A 4 44.54 8.04 -12.12
CA ARG A 4 43.95 7.63 -10.84
C ARG A 4 42.44 7.83 -10.88
N ILE A 5 41.70 6.74 -10.93
CA ILE A 5 40.26 6.74 -10.74
C ILE A 5 40.00 6.94 -9.26
N LEU A 6 39.43 8.10 -8.92
CA LEU A 6 38.96 8.41 -7.57
C LEU A 6 37.56 7.80 -7.44
N VAL A 7 37.48 6.65 -6.75
CA VAL A 7 36.21 6.08 -6.33
C VAL A 7 35.79 6.80 -5.05
N ALA A 8 34.84 7.71 -5.15
CA ALA A 8 34.22 8.35 -4.01
C ALA A 8 33.21 7.37 -3.37
N SER A 9 33.63 6.69 -2.33
CA SER A 9 32.74 5.87 -1.50
C SER A 9 31.88 6.81 -0.64
N VAL A 10 30.61 6.98 -0.99
CA VAL A 10 29.63 7.63 -0.12
C VAL A 10 29.25 6.61 0.97
N ALA A 11 29.87 6.72 2.13
CA ALA A 11 29.45 6.00 3.32
C ALA A 11 28.14 6.61 3.81
N LEU A 12 27.03 5.93 3.54
CA LEU A 12 25.73 6.23 4.13
C LEU A 12 25.78 5.80 5.60
N ALA A 13 26.06 6.77 6.49
CA ALA A 13 26.00 6.54 7.93
C ALA A 13 24.51 6.34 8.31
N CYS A 14 24.08 5.07 8.40
CA CYS A 14 22.87 4.72 9.12
C CYS A 14 23.12 4.96 10.61
N THR A 15 22.73 6.13 11.09
CA THR A 15 22.59 6.35 12.53
C THR A 15 21.43 5.49 13.00
N THR A 16 21.73 4.35 13.61
CA THR A 16 20.76 3.59 14.40
C THR A 16 20.39 4.46 15.60
N ALA A 17 19.35 5.26 15.47
CA ALA A 17 18.70 5.83 16.61
C ALA A 17 18.17 4.66 17.43
N SER A 18 18.84 4.33 18.51
CA SER A 18 18.31 3.47 19.56
C SER A 18 17.05 4.17 20.05
N ALA A 19 15.88 3.74 19.58
CA ALA A 19 14.62 4.15 20.17
C ALA A 19 14.67 3.66 21.61
N ALA A 20 14.99 4.57 22.53
CA ALA A 20 14.70 4.35 23.93
C ALA A 20 13.22 3.96 23.98
N MET A 21 12.91 2.76 24.47
CA MET A 21 11.56 2.32 24.77
C MET A 21 11.05 3.15 25.96
N ALA A 22 10.92 4.45 25.75
CA ALA A 22 10.00 5.24 26.56
C ALA A 22 8.65 4.56 26.35
N GLN A 23 7.97 4.19 27.44
CA GLN A 23 6.58 3.75 27.36
C GLN A 23 5.85 4.80 26.53
N ALA A 24 5.64 4.49 25.25
CA ALA A 24 5.06 5.46 24.35
C ALA A 24 3.66 5.75 24.88
N ALA A 25 3.36 7.04 25.09
CA ALA A 25 2.06 7.47 25.58
C ALA A 25 0.95 6.81 24.75
N LEU A 26 -0.17 6.51 25.39
CA LEU A 26 -1.37 6.03 24.70
C LEU A 26 -1.79 7.03 23.62
N ASP A 27 -2.48 6.55 22.60
CA ASP A 27 -3.06 7.44 21.59
C ASP A 27 -4.10 8.36 22.30
N PRO A 28 -4.07 9.69 22.05
CA PRO A 28 -5.01 10.61 22.69
C PRO A 28 -6.48 10.24 22.49
N ARG A 29 -6.84 9.59 21.39
CA ARG A 29 -8.19 9.12 21.11
C ARG A 29 -8.63 8.03 22.08
N CYS A 30 -7.69 7.24 22.57
CA CYS A 30 -7.99 6.17 23.53
C CYS A 30 -8.02 6.64 24.98
N THR A 31 -7.66 7.87 25.24
CA THR A 31 -7.78 8.50 26.57
C THR A 31 -8.99 9.43 26.69
N ASP A 32 -9.75 9.60 25.61
CA ASP A 32 -10.95 10.42 25.58
C ASP A 32 -12.16 9.64 26.13
N PRO A 33 -12.73 10.04 27.29
CA PRO A 33 -13.85 9.33 27.89
C PRO A 33 -15.11 9.34 27.04
N ASP A 34 -15.28 10.34 26.18
CA ASP A 34 -16.45 10.46 25.31
C ASP A 34 -16.41 9.45 24.14
N LEU A 35 -15.20 8.99 23.78
CA LEU A 35 -15.01 8.02 22.71
C LEU A 35 -14.95 6.58 23.20
N VAL A 36 -14.26 6.32 24.29
CA VAL A 36 -13.95 4.94 24.75
C VAL A 36 -14.49 4.62 26.14
N GLY A 37 -15.18 5.56 26.76
CA GLY A 37 -15.56 5.45 28.18
C GLY A 37 -14.38 5.65 29.11
N SER A 38 -14.63 5.60 30.40
CA SER A 38 -13.61 5.81 31.44
C SER A 38 -13.00 4.52 31.99
N SER A 39 -13.33 3.36 31.40
CA SER A 39 -12.78 2.07 31.85
C SER A 39 -11.41 1.83 31.27
N ASN A 40 -10.51 1.22 32.04
CA ASN A 40 -9.19 0.81 31.57
C ASN A 40 -9.29 -0.19 30.40
N GLU A 41 -10.32 -1.03 30.41
CA GLU A 41 -10.60 -2.02 29.37
C GLU A 41 -10.91 -1.35 28.03
N GLY A 42 -11.78 -0.34 28.02
CA GLY A 42 -12.11 0.42 26.81
C GLY A 42 -10.88 1.14 26.25
N GLN A 43 -10.06 1.73 27.10
CA GLN A 43 -8.82 2.38 26.72
C GLN A 43 -7.81 1.40 26.15
N ASP A 44 -7.66 0.21 26.75
CA ASP A 44 -6.74 -0.83 26.29
C ASP A 44 -7.19 -1.44 24.95
N ALA A 45 -8.48 -1.71 24.81
CA ALA A 45 -9.06 -2.21 23.56
C ALA A 45 -8.87 -1.20 22.40
N CYS A 46 -9.13 0.09 22.68
CA CYS A 46 -8.87 1.16 21.70
C CYS A 46 -7.39 1.23 21.31
N GLN A 47 -6.48 1.20 22.28
CA GLN A 47 -5.04 1.26 22.00
C GLN A 47 -4.58 0.07 21.17
N LYS A 48 -5.05 -1.14 21.47
CA LYS A 48 -4.78 -2.34 20.67
C LYS A 48 -5.27 -2.20 19.23
N ALA A 49 -6.49 -1.70 19.04
CA ALA A 49 -7.02 -1.47 17.71
C ALA A 49 -6.17 -0.47 16.90
N ILE A 50 -5.72 0.61 17.52
CA ILE A 50 -4.86 1.62 16.89
C ILE A 50 -3.47 1.04 16.59
N ASP A 51 -2.88 0.30 17.51
CA ASP A 51 -1.58 -0.33 17.31
C ASP A 51 -1.65 -1.36 16.15
N LEU A 52 -2.73 -2.13 16.06
CA LEU A 52 -3.02 -3.04 14.96
C LEU A 52 -3.09 -2.29 13.61
N LEU A 53 -3.86 -1.21 13.55
CA LEU A 53 -3.97 -0.40 12.34
C LEU A 53 -2.63 0.21 11.92
N ASN A 54 -1.90 0.79 12.86
CA ASN A 54 -0.60 1.39 12.58
C ASN A 54 0.39 0.34 12.06
N TYR A 55 0.30 -0.89 12.56
CA TYR A 55 1.13 -1.99 12.09
C TYR A 55 0.73 -2.47 10.69
N MET A 56 -0.56 -2.60 10.41
CA MET A 56 -1.05 -3.13 9.13
C MET A 56 -1.04 -2.09 7.99
N THR A 57 -1.23 -0.82 8.29
CA THR A 57 -1.36 0.25 7.29
C THR A 57 -0.20 0.29 6.27
N PRO A 58 1.09 0.26 6.65
CA PRO A 58 2.18 0.29 5.68
C PRO A 58 2.22 -0.96 4.80
N GLN A 59 1.86 -2.12 5.30
CA GLN A 59 1.84 -3.38 4.55
C GLN A 59 0.70 -3.39 3.52
N LEU A 60 -0.49 -2.96 3.92
CA LEU A 60 -1.62 -2.79 3.02
C LEU A 60 -1.37 -1.66 2.00
N GLY A 61 -0.70 -0.59 2.41
CA GLY A 61 -0.25 0.46 1.50
C GLY A 61 0.68 -0.06 0.40
N MET A 62 1.63 -0.93 0.72
CA MET A 62 2.50 -1.59 -0.27
C MET A 62 1.71 -2.51 -1.20
N LEU A 63 0.74 -3.26 -0.67
CA LEU A 63 -0.12 -4.14 -1.44
C LEU A 63 -0.93 -3.35 -2.49
N ILE A 64 -1.46 -2.19 -2.11
CA ILE A 64 -2.22 -1.30 -3.00
C ILE A 64 -1.31 -0.61 -4.01
N ALA A 65 -0.16 -0.09 -3.57
CA ALA A 65 0.74 0.72 -4.38
C ALA A 65 1.51 -0.09 -5.42
N GLY A 66 1.64 -1.40 -5.23
CA GLY A 66 2.42 -2.29 -6.08
C GLY A 66 1.99 -2.32 -7.55
N GLY A 67 2.89 -2.81 -8.41
CA GLY A 67 2.63 -3.08 -9.83
C GLY A 67 2.54 -1.85 -10.74
N ASN A 68 2.72 -2.05 -12.06
CA ASN A 68 2.61 -1.02 -13.09
C ASN A 68 1.34 -1.22 -13.89
N ALA A 69 0.63 -0.14 -14.22
CA ALA A 69 -0.60 -0.18 -15.02
C ALA A 69 -0.36 -0.65 -16.47
N THR A 70 0.87 -0.50 -16.98
CA THR A 70 1.27 -0.97 -18.30
C THR A 70 2.50 -1.86 -18.16
N ILE A 71 2.33 -3.15 -18.40
CA ILE A 71 3.40 -4.13 -18.28
C ILE A 71 4.36 -3.97 -19.49
N GLY A 72 5.67 -3.94 -19.21
CA GLY A 72 6.70 -3.97 -20.25
C GLY A 72 6.95 -2.68 -21.02
N GLN A 73 6.25 -1.57 -20.70
CA GLN A 73 6.43 -0.30 -21.38
C GLN A 73 6.99 0.78 -20.46
N GLY A 74 8.17 1.30 -20.79
CA GLY A 74 8.78 2.44 -20.10
C GLY A 74 8.35 3.80 -20.65
N GLY A 75 7.79 3.84 -21.87
CA GLY A 75 7.24 5.05 -22.48
C GLY A 75 5.74 5.24 -22.25
N THR A 76 5.16 6.28 -22.84
CA THR A 76 3.71 6.49 -22.92
C THR A 76 3.10 5.70 -24.06
N LEU A 77 1.77 5.60 -24.10
CA LEU A 77 1.02 4.86 -25.14
C LEU A 77 1.08 5.51 -26.52
N GLY A 78 1.45 6.78 -26.61
CA GLY A 78 1.60 7.46 -27.91
C GLY A 78 0.43 8.34 -28.35
N GLY A 79 -0.43 8.77 -27.42
CA GLY A 79 -1.50 9.76 -27.64
C GLY A 79 -2.88 9.17 -27.87
N LEU A 80 -3.80 10.00 -28.34
CA LEU A 80 -5.22 9.67 -28.51
C LEU A 80 -5.44 8.42 -29.38
N GLY A 81 -6.39 7.59 -28.97
CA GLY A 81 -6.73 6.35 -29.66
C GLY A 81 -5.91 5.14 -29.18
N HIS A 82 -4.89 5.33 -28.38
CA HIS A 82 -4.12 4.24 -27.79
C HIS A 82 -4.59 3.97 -26.36
N PHE A 83 -4.83 2.71 -26.06
CA PHE A 83 -5.21 2.27 -24.73
C PHE A 83 -4.52 0.94 -24.40
N ALA A 84 -4.37 0.68 -23.11
CA ALA A 84 -3.89 -0.60 -22.60
C ALA A 84 -4.81 -1.03 -21.46
N LEU A 85 -5.10 -2.33 -21.40
CA LEU A 85 -5.84 -2.97 -20.33
C LEU A 85 -5.00 -4.11 -19.79
N SER A 86 -4.89 -4.21 -18.47
CA SER A 86 -4.18 -5.31 -17.84
C SER A 86 -4.90 -5.79 -16.58
N VAL A 87 -4.81 -7.08 -16.33
CA VAL A 87 -5.28 -7.72 -15.11
C VAL A 87 -4.07 -8.27 -14.38
N ARG A 88 -3.98 -8.00 -13.11
CA ARG A 88 -2.88 -8.47 -12.26
C ARG A 88 -3.35 -8.74 -10.84
N ALA A 89 -2.56 -9.49 -10.09
CA ALA A 89 -2.69 -9.60 -8.65
C ALA A 89 -1.41 -9.05 -7.99
N ASN A 90 -1.56 -8.09 -7.11
CA ASN A 90 -0.46 -7.75 -6.22
C ASN A 90 -0.43 -8.77 -5.10
N ALA A 91 0.73 -9.32 -4.82
CA ALA A 91 0.91 -10.22 -3.69
C ALA A 91 2.09 -9.73 -2.85
N VAL A 92 1.90 -9.70 -1.56
CA VAL A 92 2.94 -9.37 -0.59
C VAL A 92 2.95 -10.43 0.51
N ARG A 93 4.13 -10.84 0.91
CA ARG A 93 4.27 -11.64 2.11
C ARG A 93 4.25 -10.69 3.30
N ALA A 94 3.07 -10.51 3.86
CA ALA A 94 2.83 -9.63 4.99
C ALA A 94 3.10 -10.39 6.30
N SER A 95 3.58 -9.67 7.31
CA SER A 95 3.58 -10.15 8.68
C SER A 95 2.23 -9.79 9.27
N LEU A 96 1.30 -10.72 9.34
CA LEU A 96 0.00 -10.47 9.95
C LEU A 96 0.11 -10.68 11.47
N PRO A 97 -0.49 -9.82 12.27
CA PRO A 97 -0.50 -9.97 13.70
C PRO A 97 -1.41 -11.15 14.10
N ASP A 98 -0.91 -11.94 15.03
CA ASP A 98 -1.72 -12.93 15.73
C ASP A 98 -2.57 -12.19 16.77
N ILE A 99 -3.87 -12.19 16.56
CA ILE A 99 -4.84 -11.53 17.44
C ILE A 99 -5.45 -12.49 18.46
N GLU A 100 -5.28 -13.79 18.31
CA GLU A 100 -5.86 -14.78 19.23
C GLU A 100 -5.29 -14.64 20.64
N GLY A 101 -4.01 -14.25 20.75
CA GLY A 101 -3.36 -14.00 22.04
C GLY A 101 -3.51 -12.57 22.59
N ALA A 102 -4.16 -11.67 21.88
CA ALA A 102 -4.23 -10.25 22.21
C ALA A 102 -5.42 -9.90 23.12
N GLY A 103 -5.63 -10.66 24.19
CA GLY A 103 -6.70 -10.38 25.18
C GLY A 103 -6.63 -8.95 25.74
N VAL A 104 -7.79 -8.40 26.12
CA VAL A 104 -7.89 -7.07 26.75
C VAL A 104 -7.29 -7.11 28.16
N ASN A 105 -6.51 -6.09 28.49
CA ASN A 105 -5.93 -5.97 29.83
C ASN A 105 -6.90 -5.17 30.73
N TYR A 106 -7.34 -5.79 31.82
CA TYR A 106 -8.22 -5.16 32.81
C TYR A 106 -7.50 -4.17 33.74
N GLY A 107 -6.19 -4.12 33.66
CA GLY A 107 -5.35 -3.18 34.41
C GLY A 107 -5.21 -1.84 33.68
N THR A 108 -3.99 -1.35 33.58
CA THR A 108 -3.66 -0.11 32.86
C THR A 108 -3.54 -0.40 31.37
N ALA A 109 -4.14 0.42 30.52
CA ALA A 109 -3.98 0.35 29.08
C ALA A 109 -2.51 0.47 28.66
N GLN A 110 -2.07 -0.37 27.73
CA GLN A 110 -0.68 -0.44 27.28
C GLN A 110 -0.60 -0.57 25.76
N ARG A 111 0.52 -0.12 25.21
CA ARG A 111 0.86 -0.40 23.83
C ARG A 111 1.11 -1.88 23.61
N THR A 112 0.66 -2.39 22.48
CA THR A 112 0.73 -3.81 22.14
C THR A 112 1.80 -4.07 21.10
N ASN A 113 2.70 -5.02 21.41
CA ASN A 113 3.57 -5.64 20.42
C ASN A 113 2.94 -6.97 20.02
N TYR A 114 2.41 -7.03 18.80
CA TYR A 114 1.80 -8.25 18.29
C TYR A 114 2.86 -9.29 17.94
N VAL A 115 2.60 -10.54 18.30
CA VAL A 115 3.27 -11.68 17.68
C VAL A 115 2.80 -11.74 16.24
N THR A 116 3.70 -11.98 15.31
CA THR A 116 3.37 -11.87 13.89
C THR A 116 3.69 -13.17 13.16
N GLU A 117 2.80 -13.55 12.26
CA GLU A 117 2.99 -14.65 11.33
C GLU A 117 3.09 -14.14 9.89
N ALA A 118 4.01 -14.73 9.12
CA ALA A 118 4.20 -14.36 7.74
C ALA A 118 3.16 -15.05 6.85
N GLN A 119 2.21 -14.29 6.33
CA GLN A 119 1.14 -14.77 5.45
C GLN A 119 1.16 -14.05 4.11
N TRP A 120 0.64 -14.71 3.07
CA TRP A 120 0.46 -14.09 1.76
C TRP A 120 -0.85 -13.33 1.71
N ALA A 121 -0.75 -12.03 1.43
CA ALA A 121 -1.89 -11.20 1.08
C ALA A 121 -1.88 -10.92 -0.42
N ALA A 122 -3.01 -11.08 -1.09
CA ALA A 122 -3.14 -10.83 -2.52
C ALA A 122 -4.32 -9.90 -2.80
N LEU A 123 -4.12 -8.96 -3.73
CA LEU A 123 -5.11 -7.99 -4.16
C LEU A 123 -5.25 -8.04 -5.69
N PRO A 124 -6.37 -8.55 -6.23
CA PRO A 124 -6.67 -8.48 -7.65
C PRO A 124 -6.91 -7.03 -8.09
N ILE A 125 -6.32 -6.66 -9.22
CA ILE A 125 -6.40 -5.30 -9.76
C ILE A 125 -6.58 -5.38 -11.28
N VAL A 126 -7.49 -4.59 -11.80
CA VAL A 126 -7.64 -4.30 -13.23
C VAL A 126 -7.16 -2.89 -13.47
N ASP A 127 -6.19 -2.73 -14.35
CA ASP A 127 -5.65 -1.42 -14.73
C ASP A 127 -6.02 -1.09 -16.17
N ALA A 128 -6.36 0.17 -16.41
CA ALA A 128 -6.56 0.74 -17.74
C ALA A 128 -5.68 1.99 -17.89
N ALA A 129 -5.11 2.14 -19.06
CA ALA A 129 -4.34 3.33 -19.43
C ALA A 129 -4.84 3.87 -20.76
N PHE A 130 -4.95 5.18 -20.87
CA PHE A 130 -5.41 5.89 -22.05
C PHE A 130 -4.42 6.96 -22.43
N GLY A 131 -3.92 6.92 -23.67
CA GLY A 131 -3.05 7.94 -24.22
C GLY A 131 -3.82 9.22 -24.49
N LEU A 132 -3.43 10.34 -23.88
CA LEU A 132 -4.01 11.66 -24.14
C LEU A 132 -3.18 12.48 -25.12
N PHE A 133 -1.87 12.48 -24.93
CA PHE A 133 -0.97 13.29 -25.73
C PHE A 133 0.26 12.49 -26.16
N LYS A 134 0.56 12.50 -27.45
CA LYS A 134 1.69 11.75 -28.01
C LYS A 134 3.05 12.30 -27.59
N GLY A 135 3.09 13.58 -27.21
CA GLY A 135 4.33 14.30 -26.92
C GLY A 135 4.78 15.19 -28.07
N ILE A 136 5.83 15.95 -27.80
CA ILE A 136 6.46 16.87 -28.77
C ILE A 136 7.47 16.07 -29.58
N PRO A 137 7.37 16.06 -30.91
CA PRO A 137 8.29 15.32 -31.77
C PRO A 137 9.67 15.96 -31.78
N LEU A 138 10.70 15.15 -31.52
CA LEU A 138 12.10 15.46 -31.70
C LEU A 138 12.69 14.52 -32.74
N PRO A 139 13.86 14.81 -33.33
CA PRO A 139 14.43 14.02 -34.42
C PRO A 139 14.61 12.53 -34.13
N LEU A 140 14.85 12.15 -32.87
CA LEU A 140 15.11 10.77 -32.45
C LEU A 140 14.02 10.15 -31.58
N THR A 141 13.12 10.96 -31.00
CA THR A 141 12.07 10.49 -30.09
C THR A 141 10.99 11.56 -29.88
N ASN A 142 9.87 11.19 -29.25
CA ASN A 142 8.92 12.16 -28.69
C ASN A 142 9.20 12.37 -27.20
N VAL A 143 8.89 13.56 -26.70
CA VAL A 143 9.04 13.91 -25.28
C VAL A 143 7.72 14.46 -24.74
N LEU A 144 7.54 14.37 -23.43
CA LEU A 144 6.35 14.90 -22.73
C LEU A 144 5.02 14.28 -23.18
N GLY A 145 5.01 13.01 -23.61
CA GLY A 145 3.77 12.29 -23.81
C GLY A 145 3.00 12.16 -22.50
N ILE A 146 1.66 12.11 -22.56
CA ILE A 146 0.78 12.04 -21.38
C ILE A 146 -0.22 10.92 -21.55
N ASP A 147 -0.34 10.07 -20.51
CA ASP A 147 -1.41 9.09 -20.39
C ASP A 147 -2.17 9.31 -19.08
N VAL A 148 -3.46 9.00 -19.10
CA VAL A 148 -4.30 8.86 -17.91
C VAL A 148 -4.38 7.39 -17.53
N LEU A 149 -4.31 7.13 -16.23
CA LEU A 149 -4.34 5.80 -15.67
C LEU A 149 -5.55 5.68 -14.75
N VAL A 150 -6.26 4.56 -14.85
CA VAL A 150 -7.36 4.21 -13.96
C VAL A 150 -7.15 2.77 -13.52
N ASN A 151 -7.50 2.45 -12.30
CA ASN A 151 -7.52 1.08 -11.85
C ASN A 151 -8.75 0.78 -11.00
N ILE A 152 -9.08 -0.50 -10.94
CA ILE A 152 -10.10 -1.05 -10.06
C ILE A 152 -9.44 -2.15 -9.24
N SER A 153 -9.48 -2.01 -7.93
CA SER A 153 -9.07 -3.06 -7.00
C SER A 153 -10.28 -3.75 -6.40
N TYR A 154 -10.16 -5.04 -6.16
CA TYR A 154 -11.19 -5.86 -5.53
C TYR A 154 -10.68 -6.41 -4.22
N LEU A 155 -11.36 -6.09 -3.12
CA LEU A 155 -11.08 -6.62 -1.79
C LEU A 155 -12.19 -7.60 -1.41
N PRO A 156 -11.91 -8.91 -1.35
CA PRO A 156 -12.91 -9.88 -0.93
C PRO A 156 -13.24 -9.70 0.55
N GLU A 157 -14.51 -9.92 0.88
CA GLU A 157 -14.90 -10.05 2.27
C GLU A 157 -14.40 -11.39 2.82
N LEU A 158 -13.91 -11.34 4.04
CA LEU A 158 -13.42 -12.52 4.74
C LEU A 158 -14.25 -12.70 6.01
N GLN A 159 -14.79 -13.89 6.18
CA GLN A 159 -15.46 -14.32 7.40
C GLN A 159 -14.74 -15.55 7.91
N HIS A 160 -13.90 -15.36 8.87
CA HIS A 160 -13.13 -16.43 9.50
C HIS A 160 -13.02 -16.11 10.99
N ASP A 161 -13.64 -16.92 11.83
CA ASP A 161 -13.52 -16.76 13.27
C ASP A 161 -12.04 -16.89 13.68
N PRO A 162 -11.53 -15.98 14.53
CA PRO A 162 -12.20 -14.90 15.25
C PRO A 162 -12.27 -13.55 14.53
N LEU A 163 -11.86 -13.48 13.24
CA LEU A 163 -11.73 -12.25 12.48
C LEU A 163 -12.72 -12.20 11.31
N SER A 164 -13.48 -11.13 11.21
CA SER A 164 -14.36 -10.85 10.08
C SER A 164 -14.02 -9.50 9.47
N LEU A 165 -13.89 -9.47 8.14
CA LEU A 165 -13.62 -8.27 7.35
C LEU A 165 -14.76 -8.08 6.36
N THR A 166 -15.48 -6.98 6.50
CA THR A 166 -16.60 -6.61 5.62
C THR A 166 -16.35 -5.28 4.94
N THR A 167 -16.92 -5.10 3.76
CA THR A 167 -16.78 -3.89 2.94
C THR A 167 -18.15 -3.23 2.76
N PRO A 168 -18.62 -2.38 3.71
CA PRO A 168 -19.99 -1.85 3.73
C PRO A 168 -20.35 -1.03 2.49
N ASP A 169 -19.38 -0.37 1.87
CA ASP A 169 -19.58 0.44 0.65
C ASP A 169 -19.28 -0.37 -0.64
N GLY A 170 -19.14 -1.70 -0.54
CA GLY A 170 -18.80 -2.59 -1.63
C GLY A 170 -17.31 -2.91 -1.75
N SER A 171 -17.03 -4.04 -2.36
CA SER A 171 -15.67 -4.63 -2.44
C SER A 171 -14.77 -4.01 -3.52
N PHE A 172 -15.28 -3.09 -4.33
CA PHE A 172 -14.52 -2.46 -5.40
C PHE A 172 -14.11 -1.03 -5.05
N LYS A 173 -12.90 -0.66 -5.42
CA LYS A 173 -12.41 0.71 -5.29
C LYS A 173 -11.68 1.16 -6.54
N PHE A 174 -11.93 2.39 -6.95
CA PHE A 174 -11.27 3.03 -8.07
C PHE A 174 -10.05 3.80 -7.61
N GLY A 175 -8.97 3.67 -8.38
CA GLY A 175 -7.81 4.53 -8.28
C GLY A 175 -7.56 5.24 -9.60
N TYR A 176 -6.81 6.33 -9.56
CA TYR A 176 -6.50 7.13 -10.73
C TYR A 176 -5.09 7.68 -10.67
N GLY A 177 -4.58 8.04 -11.85
CA GLY A 177 -3.24 8.57 -11.95
C GLY A 177 -2.93 9.15 -13.31
N ALA A 178 -1.71 9.61 -13.45
CA ALA A 178 -1.18 10.11 -14.71
C ALA A 178 0.24 9.62 -14.92
N ARG A 179 0.60 9.43 -16.17
CA ARG A 179 1.95 9.12 -16.59
C ARG A 179 2.44 10.16 -17.57
N VAL A 180 3.63 10.67 -17.33
CA VAL A 180 4.33 11.60 -18.22
C VAL A 180 5.56 10.89 -18.79
N GLY A 181 5.63 10.77 -20.11
CA GLY A 181 6.77 10.25 -20.83
C GLY A 181 7.84 11.32 -20.96
N VAL A 182 8.93 11.17 -20.23
CA VAL A 182 10.10 12.06 -20.38
C VAL A 182 10.73 11.83 -21.73
N LEU A 183 10.90 10.56 -22.10
CA LEU A 183 11.39 10.11 -23.42
C LEU A 183 10.50 8.96 -23.91
N GLN A 184 10.08 9.05 -25.16
CA GLN A 184 9.40 7.93 -25.82
C GLN A 184 10.43 6.96 -26.36
N GLU A 185 10.15 5.68 -26.22
CA GLU A 185 11.03 4.66 -26.76
C GLU A 185 11.12 4.75 -28.28
N SER A 186 12.35 4.70 -28.81
CA SER A 186 12.65 4.63 -30.25
C SER A 186 13.75 3.60 -30.50
N LEU A 187 14.17 3.43 -31.73
CA LEU A 187 15.21 2.46 -32.10
C LEU A 187 16.51 2.65 -31.28
N VAL A 188 16.90 3.89 -31.03
CA VAL A 188 18.17 4.25 -30.35
C VAL A 188 17.96 4.75 -28.92
N MET A 189 16.79 5.32 -28.57
CA MET A 189 16.52 5.93 -27.28
C MET A 189 15.69 5.02 -26.38
N PRO A 190 16.02 4.90 -25.08
CA PRO A 190 15.16 4.22 -24.12
C PRO A 190 13.87 5.02 -23.88
N GLY A 191 12.80 4.32 -23.58
CA GLY A 191 11.58 4.92 -23.03
C GLY A 191 11.78 5.24 -21.55
N ILE A 192 11.49 6.48 -21.14
CA ILE A 192 11.55 6.90 -19.74
C ILE A 192 10.24 7.60 -19.41
N SER A 193 9.58 7.17 -18.36
CA SER A 193 8.35 7.80 -17.87
C SER A 193 8.30 7.93 -16.36
N PHE A 194 7.60 8.97 -15.93
CA PHE A 194 7.25 9.21 -14.55
C PHE A 194 5.75 8.99 -14.39
N THR A 195 5.36 8.18 -13.41
CA THR A 195 3.97 7.85 -13.11
C THR A 195 3.62 8.29 -11.70
N TYR A 196 2.47 8.93 -11.55
CA TYR A 196 1.82 9.24 -10.30
C TYR A 196 0.49 8.48 -10.24
N MET A 197 0.24 7.76 -9.14
CA MET A 197 -1.02 7.04 -8.93
C MET A 197 -1.52 7.24 -7.51
N LYS A 198 -2.80 7.52 -7.37
CA LYS A 198 -3.52 7.46 -6.11
C LYS A 198 -4.47 6.27 -6.14
N ARG A 199 -4.37 5.41 -5.14
CA ARG A 199 -5.15 4.20 -4.99
C ARG A 199 -5.62 4.09 -3.55
N ASP A 200 -6.87 3.73 -3.37
CA ASP A 200 -7.46 3.55 -2.06
C ASP A 200 -8.02 2.12 -1.96
N LEU A 201 -8.08 1.56 -0.75
CA LEU A 201 -8.89 0.37 -0.47
C LEU A 201 -10.36 0.79 -0.25
N PRO A 202 -11.32 -0.12 -0.47
CA PRO A 202 -12.67 0.07 0.00
C PRO A 202 -12.69 0.38 1.50
N LYS A 203 -13.67 1.13 1.95
CA LYS A 203 -13.90 1.26 3.38
C LYS A 203 -14.19 -0.10 3.95
N THR A 204 -13.54 -0.42 5.04
CA THR A 204 -13.53 -1.75 5.61
C THR A 204 -13.96 -1.66 7.07
N THR A 205 -14.78 -2.60 7.48
CA THR A 205 -15.10 -2.84 8.88
C THR A 205 -14.47 -4.13 9.31
N LEU A 206 -13.64 -4.07 10.32
CA LEU A 206 -12.99 -5.21 10.94
C LEU A 206 -13.70 -5.51 12.25
N ILE A 207 -14.12 -6.76 12.42
CA ILE A 207 -14.72 -7.25 13.66
C ILE A 207 -13.83 -8.39 14.14
N ALA A 208 -13.29 -8.25 15.33
CA ALA A 208 -12.57 -9.29 16.02
C ALA A 208 -13.37 -9.73 17.24
N SER A 209 -13.63 -11.02 17.36
CA SER A 209 -14.29 -11.64 18.50
C SER A 209 -13.30 -12.58 19.17
N TRP A 210 -13.24 -12.50 20.49
CA TRP A 210 -12.44 -13.46 21.28
C TRP A 210 -13.28 -14.02 22.41
N GLU A 211 -13.09 -15.32 22.64
CA GLU A 211 -13.63 -16.01 23.79
C GLU A 211 -12.52 -16.08 24.83
N GLY A 212 -12.68 -15.39 25.93
CA GLY A 212 -11.66 -15.50 26.97
C GLY A 212 -11.93 -14.70 28.21
N GLY A 213 -12.01 -15.39 29.32
CA GLY A 213 -12.11 -14.81 30.65
C GLY A 213 -13.44 -15.04 31.32
N VAL A 214 -13.59 -14.59 32.53
CA VAL A 214 -14.68 -14.84 33.46
C VAL A 214 -16.06 -14.27 33.03
N VAL A 215 -16.13 -13.68 31.84
CA VAL A 215 -17.37 -13.03 31.33
C VAL A 215 -18.00 -13.93 30.26
N THR A 216 -19.24 -14.28 30.47
CA THR A 216 -20.07 -15.19 29.66
C THR A 216 -20.56 -14.56 28.33
N SER A 217 -20.07 -13.43 27.93
CA SER A 217 -20.34 -12.79 26.63
C SER A 217 -19.06 -12.67 25.83
N ALA A 218 -19.09 -13.09 24.57
CA ALA A 218 -17.97 -12.89 23.64
C ALA A 218 -17.68 -11.39 23.54
N ASP A 219 -16.47 -10.99 23.89
CA ASP A 219 -16.03 -9.61 23.73
C ASP A 219 -15.72 -9.38 22.25
N THR A 220 -16.30 -8.34 21.67
CA THR A 220 -16.08 -7.97 20.29
C THR A 220 -15.46 -6.59 20.18
N ALA A 221 -14.32 -6.48 19.50
CA ALA A 221 -13.82 -5.19 19.04
C ALA A 221 -14.28 -4.96 17.60
N ARG A 222 -14.88 -3.81 17.36
CA ARG A 222 -15.35 -3.41 16.05
C ARG A 222 -14.67 -2.13 15.60
N LEU A 223 -13.98 -2.22 14.48
CA LEU A 223 -13.31 -1.10 13.85
C LEU A 223 -14.05 -0.77 12.57
N GLU A 224 -14.84 0.29 12.60
CA GLU A 224 -15.73 0.65 11.50
C GLU A 224 -15.11 1.66 10.54
N ASN A 225 -15.43 1.47 9.26
CA ASN A 225 -15.19 2.47 8.20
C ASN A 225 -13.73 2.92 8.08
N PHE A 226 -12.75 2.07 8.44
CA PHE A 226 -11.38 2.46 8.20
C PHE A 226 -11.06 2.44 6.70
N ALA A 227 -10.32 3.44 6.25
CA ALA A 227 -9.91 3.58 4.86
C ALA A 227 -8.40 3.70 4.79
N ILE A 228 -7.81 2.96 3.85
CA ILE A 228 -6.37 3.02 3.58
C ILE A 228 -6.19 3.53 2.17
N GLY A 229 -5.45 4.63 2.04
CA GLY A 229 -5.05 5.20 0.77
C GLY A 229 -3.54 5.13 0.58
N ALA A 230 -3.11 4.91 -0.66
CA ALA A 230 -1.72 4.92 -1.05
C ALA A 230 -1.51 5.86 -2.23
N THR A 231 -0.50 6.70 -2.10
CA THR A 231 0.03 7.50 -3.20
C THR A 231 1.37 6.91 -3.62
N SER A 232 1.50 6.57 -4.88
CA SER A 232 2.71 5.97 -5.41
C SER A 232 3.29 6.79 -6.57
N TRP A 233 4.59 6.88 -6.60
CA TRP A 233 5.38 7.52 -7.61
C TRP A 233 6.31 6.48 -8.21
N ARG A 234 6.46 6.49 -9.52
CA ARG A 234 7.30 5.52 -10.19
C ARG A 234 8.04 6.16 -11.35
N LEU A 235 9.34 5.90 -11.42
CA LEU A 235 10.16 6.17 -12.57
C LEU A 235 10.45 4.83 -13.25
N VAL A 236 10.15 4.73 -14.54
CA VAL A 236 10.37 3.52 -15.33
C VAL A 236 11.23 3.87 -16.54
N ALA A 237 12.23 3.07 -16.78
CA ALA A 237 13.01 3.09 -18.02
C ALA A 237 12.95 1.71 -18.66
N SER A 238 12.68 1.64 -19.96
CA SER A 238 12.72 0.39 -20.74
C SER A 238 13.36 0.60 -22.07
N LYS A 239 13.94 -0.47 -22.63
CA LYS A 239 14.50 -0.52 -23.97
C LYS A 239 14.21 -1.88 -24.59
N ASN A 240 13.44 -1.87 -25.67
CA ASN A 240 13.26 -3.07 -26.49
C ASN A 240 14.49 -3.26 -27.37
N LEU A 241 15.19 -4.35 -27.17
CA LEU A 241 16.31 -4.75 -27.99
C LEU A 241 15.77 -5.70 -29.05
N LEU A 242 15.74 -5.25 -30.31
CA LEU A 242 15.25 -6.04 -31.47
C LEU A 242 15.92 -7.42 -31.63
N ALA A 243 17.07 -7.63 -31.00
CA ALA A 243 17.82 -8.89 -31.06
C ALA A 243 17.29 -10.00 -30.12
N LEU A 244 16.34 -9.71 -29.26
CA LEU A 244 15.81 -10.66 -28.26
C LEU A 244 14.32 -11.01 -28.46
N SER A 245 13.72 -10.60 -29.56
CA SER A 245 12.39 -11.06 -29.96
C SER A 245 12.52 -12.28 -30.89
N LEU A 246 12.94 -13.40 -30.33
CA LEU A 246 12.83 -14.73 -30.92
C LEU A 246 11.76 -15.49 -30.17
#